data_37995918cf03a43798f036175f29e29d
#
_entry.id   37995918cf03a43798f036175f29e29d
#
_cell.length_a   1.000
_cell.length_b   1.000
_cell.length_c   1.000
_cell.angle_alpha   90.00
_cell.angle_beta   90.00
_cell.angle_gamma   90.00
#
_symmetry.space_group_name_H-M   'P 1'
#
loop_
_entity.id
_entity.type
_entity.pdbx_description
1 polymer ?
#
loop_
_entity_poly.entity_id
_entity_poly.type
_entity_poly.pdbx_seq_one_letter_code
_entity_poly.pdbx_strand_id
1 'polypeptide(L)'
;MKSFYIVTNTTKDPDLVYTNSILDYLNKHNVSCIYNPDSADVEHTDYCYTNADIVPDDTECIIVLGGDGTLIQAARDLNSKNIPLLGVNIGTLGYL
;
A
#
# COMPACT_ATOMS: atom_id res chain seq x y z
N MET A 1 -3.64 13.25 10.77
CA MET A 1 -2.83 12.16 10.42
C MET A 1 -1.58 12.57 9.77
N LYS A 2 -0.47 12.06 10.19
CA LYS A 2 0.76 12.47 9.62
C LYS A 2 1.70 11.38 9.19
N SER A 3 1.38 10.15 9.37
CA SER A 3 2.26 9.05 8.97
C SER A 3 1.52 8.02 8.18
N PHE A 4 1.86 7.92 6.92
CA PHE A 4 1.19 6.99 6.01
C PHE A 4 2.18 5.99 5.44
N TYR A 5 1.70 4.84 5.10
CA TYR A 5 2.54 3.81 4.49
C TYR A 5 1.81 3.31 3.26
N ILE A 6 2.49 3.10 2.15
CA ILE A 6 1.84 2.65 0.93
C ILE A 6 2.18 1.21 0.64
N VAL A 7 1.15 0.44 0.29
CA VAL A 7 1.29 -0.93 -0.18
C VAL A 7 0.84 -0.92 -1.62
N THR A 8 1.68 -1.31 -2.55
CA THR A 8 1.36 -1.26 -3.96
C THR A 8 1.35 -2.62 -4.58
N ASN A 9 0.33 -2.89 -5.38
CA ASN A 9 0.31 -4.06 -6.23
C ASN A 9 1.13 -3.72 -7.45
N THR A 10 2.35 -4.19 -7.52
CA THR A 10 3.27 -3.80 -8.58
C THR A 10 2.88 -4.37 -9.93
N THR A 11 1.98 -5.32 -9.96
CA THR A 11 1.47 -5.78 -11.23
C THR A 11 0.60 -4.71 -11.87
N LYS A 12 -0.11 -3.93 -11.05
CA LYS A 12 -0.95 -2.89 -11.58
C LYS A 12 -0.26 -1.55 -11.64
N ASP A 13 0.82 -1.36 -10.95
CA ASP A 13 1.58 -0.11 -10.99
C ASP A 13 3.06 -0.45 -11.16
N PRO A 14 3.42 -1.09 -12.26
CA PRO A 14 4.77 -1.63 -12.41
C PRO A 14 5.87 -0.58 -12.38
N ASP A 15 5.57 0.63 -12.85
CA ASP A 15 6.58 1.67 -12.84
C ASP A 15 6.42 2.59 -11.66
N LEU A 16 5.54 2.26 -10.75
CA LEU A 16 5.27 3.02 -9.55
C LEU A 16 4.84 4.45 -9.84
N VAL A 17 4.12 4.64 -10.92
CA VAL A 17 3.65 5.97 -11.30
C VAL A 17 2.66 6.50 -10.28
N TYR A 18 1.67 5.70 -9.91
CA TYR A 18 0.69 6.15 -8.95
C TYR A 18 1.30 6.23 -7.57
N THR A 19 2.17 5.28 -7.23
CA THR A 19 2.84 5.27 -5.95
C THR A 19 3.66 6.54 -5.75
N ASN A 20 4.45 6.89 -6.77
CA ASN A 20 5.29 8.06 -6.67
C ASN A 20 4.49 9.36 -6.65
N SER A 21 3.36 9.39 -7.35
CA SER A 21 2.51 10.56 -7.33
C SER A 21 1.96 10.83 -5.94
N ILE A 22 1.55 9.78 -5.26
CA ILE A 22 1.01 9.92 -3.92
C ILE A 22 2.11 10.28 -2.93
N LEU A 23 3.27 9.67 -3.06
CA LEU A 23 4.38 9.98 -2.19
C LEU A 23 4.75 11.46 -2.31
N ASP A 24 4.85 11.95 -3.55
CA ASP A 24 5.21 13.32 -3.76
C ASP A 24 4.17 14.26 -3.21
N TYR A 25 2.91 13.96 -3.45
CA TYR A 25 1.85 14.85 -3.03
C TYR A 25 1.82 14.96 -1.51
N LEU A 26 1.87 13.84 -0.81
CA LEU A 26 1.79 13.88 0.62
C LEU A 26 3.04 14.48 1.26
N ASN A 27 4.20 14.16 0.74
CA ASN A 27 5.41 14.70 1.31
C ASN A 27 5.50 16.21 1.09
N LYS A 28 4.89 16.70 -0.05
CA LYS A 28 4.91 18.07 -0.28
C LYS A 28 4.01 18.79 0.68
N HIS A 29 3.04 18.17 1.28
CA HIS A 29 2.11 18.76 2.21
C HIS A 29 2.51 18.44 3.67
N ASN A 30 3.75 18.07 3.88
CA ASN A 30 4.27 17.83 5.21
C ASN A 30 3.66 16.61 5.90
N VAL A 31 3.24 15.63 5.12
CA VAL A 31 2.70 14.41 5.64
C VAL A 31 3.71 13.33 5.33
N SER A 32 4.18 12.61 6.30
CA SER A 32 5.16 11.57 6.07
C SER A 32 4.50 10.39 5.37
N CYS A 33 5.04 9.99 4.26
CA CYS A 33 4.49 8.87 3.51
C CYS A 33 5.65 8.06 2.98
N ILE A 34 5.67 6.77 3.25
CA ILE A 34 6.78 5.94 2.79
C ILE A 34 6.28 4.72 2.05
N TYR A 35 7.09 4.22 1.16
CA TYR A 35 6.84 3.02 0.41
C TYR A 35 8.08 2.17 0.52
N ASN A 36 7.95 0.91 0.92
CA ASN A 36 9.09 0.03 1.02
C ASN A 36 8.91 -1.07 -0.01
N PRO A 37 9.74 -1.15 -1.01
CA PRO A 37 9.59 -2.16 -2.05
C PRO A 37 9.62 -3.59 -1.51
N ASP A 38 10.27 -3.82 -0.37
CA ASP A 38 10.35 -5.16 0.15
C ASP A 38 9.05 -5.59 0.82
N SER A 39 8.14 -4.70 1.04
CA SER A 39 6.92 -5.06 1.72
C SER A 39 6.09 -5.99 0.88
N ALA A 40 6.32 -6.00 -0.41
CA ALA A 40 5.53 -6.84 -1.26
C ALA A 40 6.31 -8.01 -1.75
N ASP A 41 7.22 -8.49 -1.12
CA ASP A 41 8.02 -9.45 -1.60
C ASP A 41 7.51 -10.72 -1.46
N VAL A 42 7.01 -11.33 -2.34
CA VAL A 42 6.51 -12.46 -2.10
C VAL A 42 6.86 -13.52 -2.76
N GLU A 43 7.73 -13.63 -3.09
CA GLU A 43 8.04 -14.63 -3.77
C GLU A 43 7.52 -15.81 -3.45
N HIS A 44 6.91 -16.14 -3.07
CA HIS A 44 6.51 -17.35 -2.86
C HIS A 44 5.40 -17.57 -2.41
N THR A 45 4.94 -17.39 -2.40
CA THR A 45 4.14 -17.95 -1.86
C THR A 45 3.03 -17.85 -1.53
N ASP A 46 2.58 -17.88 -1.69
CA ASP A 46 1.45 -18.02 -1.23
C ASP A 46 0.68 -16.96 -1.17
N TYR A 47 0.27 -16.46 -0.47
CA TYR A 47 -0.59 -15.49 -0.42
C TYR A 47 -0.18 -14.33 0.31
N CYS A 48 0.87 -14.16 0.90
CA CYS A 48 1.16 -13.01 1.67
C CYS A 48 1.79 -12.02 0.83
N TYR A 49 1.18 -10.98 0.50
CA TYR A 49 1.77 -9.99 -0.30
C TYR A 49 2.37 -8.85 0.49
N THR A 50 2.12 -8.71 1.75
CA THR A 50 2.63 -7.59 2.53
C THR A 50 3.24 -8.13 3.81
N ASN A 51 4.43 -7.69 4.12
CA ASN A 51 5.08 -8.13 5.33
C ASN A 51 4.76 -7.11 6.43
N ALA A 52 3.93 -7.50 7.36
CA ALA A 52 3.51 -6.60 8.42
C ALA A 52 4.68 -6.14 9.29
N ASP A 53 5.73 -6.91 9.37
CA ASP A 53 6.84 -6.55 10.23
C ASP A 53 7.60 -5.33 9.72
N ILE A 54 7.46 -5.00 8.46
CA ILE A 54 8.19 -3.88 7.93
C ILE A 54 7.39 -2.62 8.04
N VAL A 55 6.13 -2.67 8.37
CA VAL A 55 5.30 -1.47 8.48
C VAL A 55 5.58 -0.83 9.82
N PRO A 56 6.00 0.42 9.85
CA PRO A 56 6.31 1.07 11.13
C PRO A 56 5.10 1.12 12.05
N ASP A 57 5.32 0.90 13.34
CA ASP A 57 4.22 0.87 14.27
C ASP A 57 3.54 2.22 14.46
N ASP A 58 4.21 3.31 14.14
CA ASP A 58 3.62 4.62 14.29
C ASP A 58 2.83 5.03 13.03
N THR A 59 2.63 4.13 12.10
CA THR A 59 1.85 4.43 10.91
C THR A 59 0.41 4.66 11.31
N GLU A 60 -0.18 5.74 10.79
CA GLU A 60 -1.55 6.05 11.12
C GLU A 60 -2.55 5.57 10.10
N CYS A 61 -2.13 5.37 8.90
CA CYS A 61 -3.03 4.88 7.85
C CYS A 61 -2.19 4.19 6.77
N ILE A 62 -2.70 3.12 6.22
CA ILE A 62 -2.02 2.42 5.16
C ILE A 62 -2.82 2.61 3.90
N ILE A 63 -2.20 3.09 2.83
CA ILE A 63 -2.85 3.29 1.55
C ILE A 63 -2.50 2.10 0.69
N VAL A 64 -3.52 1.39 0.21
CA VAL A 64 -3.33 0.19 -0.59
C VAL A 64 -3.69 0.48 -2.02
N LEU A 65 -2.73 0.39 -2.94
CA LEU A 65 -2.98 0.64 -4.35
C LEU A 65 -3.10 -0.67 -5.09
N GLY A 66 -4.21 -0.87 -5.70
CA GLY A 66 -4.47 -2.10 -6.47
C GLY A 66 -5.94 -2.26 -6.72
N GLY A 67 -6.44 -3.42 -6.65
CA GLY A 67 -7.85 -3.68 -6.83
C GLY A 67 -8.42 -4.23 -5.55
N ASP A 68 -9.64 -4.77 -5.63
CA ASP A 68 -10.30 -5.30 -4.46
C ASP A 68 -9.52 -6.46 -3.85
N GLY A 69 -8.95 -7.28 -4.68
CA GLY A 69 -8.18 -8.42 -4.17
C GLY A 69 -6.96 -7.98 -3.39
N THR A 70 -6.32 -6.92 -3.85
CA THR A 70 -5.16 -6.38 -3.17
C THR A 70 -5.54 -5.84 -1.80
N LEU A 71 -6.67 -5.17 -1.73
CA LEU A 71 -7.11 -4.60 -0.48
C LEU A 71 -7.47 -5.70 0.51
N ILE A 72 -8.16 -6.74 0.07
CA ILE A 72 -8.54 -7.84 0.93
C ILE A 72 -7.29 -8.56 1.44
N GLN A 73 -6.31 -8.77 0.56
CA GLN A 73 -5.11 -9.45 0.97
C GLN A 73 -4.32 -8.61 1.97
N ALA A 74 -4.23 -7.31 1.73
CA ALA A 74 -3.54 -6.43 2.66
C ALA A 74 -4.23 -6.41 4.00
N ALA A 75 -5.55 -6.45 4.01
CA ALA A 75 -6.29 -6.45 5.25
C ALA A 75 -5.96 -7.70 6.08
N ARG A 76 -5.83 -8.84 5.38
CA ARG A 76 -5.48 -10.01 6.09
C ARG A 76 -4.06 -9.97 6.59
N ASP A 77 -3.11 -9.54 5.75
CA ASP A 77 -1.71 -9.54 6.09
C ASP A 77 -1.41 -8.58 7.22
N LEU A 78 -2.16 -7.50 7.30
CA LEU A 78 -1.89 -6.45 8.27
C LEU A 78 -2.86 -6.42 9.41
N ASN A 79 -3.67 -7.44 9.54
CA ASN A 79 -4.68 -7.47 10.57
C ASN A 79 -4.12 -7.27 11.98
N SER A 80 -2.94 -7.75 12.26
CA SER A 80 -2.38 -7.62 13.58
C SER A 80 -1.95 -6.22 13.92
N LYS A 81 -1.86 -5.33 12.89
CA LYS A 81 -1.40 -4.01 13.17
C LYS A 81 -2.49 -3.08 13.63
N ASN A 82 -3.73 -3.43 13.36
CA ASN A 82 -4.84 -2.59 13.77
C ASN A 82 -4.73 -1.19 13.25
N ILE A 83 -4.26 -0.97 12.05
CA ILE A 83 -4.12 0.33 11.42
C ILE A 83 -5.16 0.45 10.31
N PRO A 84 -5.85 1.55 10.17
CA PRO A 84 -6.84 1.71 9.10
C PRO A 84 -6.23 1.59 7.72
N LEU A 85 -6.97 0.99 6.80
CA LEU A 85 -6.53 0.84 5.43
C LEU A 85 -7.40 1.69 4.51
N LEU A 86 -6.79 2.33 3.54
CA LEU A 86 -7.52 3.09 2.54
C LEU A 86 -7.20 2.47 1.20
N GLY A 87 -8.16 1.94 0.52
CA GLY A 87 -7.95 1.32 -0.78
C GLY A 87 -8.08 2.29 -1.93
N VAL A 88 -7.13 2.26 -2.83
CA VAL A 88 -7.18 3.06 -4.04
C VAL A 88 -7.17 2.09 -5.20
N ASN A 89 -8.26 2.07 -5.97
CA ASN A 89 -8.39 1.13 -7.05
C ASN A 89 -7.72 1.67 -8.29
N ILE A 90 -6.73 0.97 -8.81
CA ILE A 90 -6.06 1.39 -10.02
C ILE A 90 -6.12 0.26 -11.00
N GLY A 91 -5.99 0.57 -12.20
CA GLY A 91 -6.00 -0.45 -13.25
C GLY A 91 -7.33 -0.80 -13.80
N THR A 92 -8.39 -0.47 -13.24
CA THR A 92 -9.65 -0.82 -13.79
C THR A 92 -10.41 0.38 -14.11
N LEU A 93 -9.78 1.46 -14.27
CA LEU A 93 -10.46 2.58 -14.43
C LEU A 93 -11.16 2.62 -15.59
N GLY A 94 -11.28 2.52 -16.29
CA GLY A 94 -12.00 2.68 -17.32
C GLY A 94 -13.07 1.96 -17.51
N TYR A 95 -13.57 1.23 -16.78
CA TYR A 95 -14.41 0.48 -17.03
C TYR A 95 -15.51 0.69 -16.34
N LEU A 96 -15.71 1.58 -15.88
CA LEU A 96 -16.84 1.81 -15.23
C LEU A 96 -17.86 2.10 -15.95
#